data_70878b91d2651c605eaae48091b4a2cc
#
_entry.id   70878b91d2651c605eaae48091b4a2cc
#
_cell.length_a   1.000
_cell.length_b   1.000
_cell.length_c   1.000
_cell.angle_alpha   90.00
_cell.angle_beta   90.00
_cell.angle_gamma   90.00
#
_symmetry.space_group_name_H-M   'P 1'
#
loop_
_entity.id
_entity.type
_entity.pdbx_description
1 polymer ?
#
loop_
_entity_poly.entity_id
_entity_poly.type
_entity_poly.pdbx_seq_one_letter_code
_entity_poly.pdbx_strand_id
1 'polypeptide(L)'
;MEAAFFDLDKTVIAKSSVLAFGRPLYREGLLSRSALLKSAYNQAIYQLRGADQARMERARDRMLTVARGWEQAQVSGIVRETFEKIVAPIIYAEALELFEDHLDAGRKIFLVSSSPIEIVSHLAEYLGVDECIASRSRVDADGRYTGELEFYAYGPHKAAAIRDAAERDGIDLARSYAYSDSITDAPMLEIVGHPVAVNPDRELARLARQREWEIRDFDRPVRLRRRVRTPAPAPTAAVGGVLAAVGLGVAGYRWAQKRQKPRLAFGHRG
;
A
#
# COMPACT_ATOMS: atom_id res chain seq x y z
N MET A 1 -0.03 -24.53 2.97
CA MET A 1 0.83 -23.50 3.58
C MET A 1 -0.02 -22.51 4.37
N GLU A 2 0.58 -21.61 5.17
CA GLU A 2 -0.15 -20.56 5.91
C GLU A 2 0.02 -19.20 5.23
N ALA A 3 -0.90 -18.27 5.46
CA ALA A 3 -0.81 -16.89 4.96
C ALA A 3 -1.29 -15.88 6.00
N ALA A 4 -0.97 -14.60 5.74
CA ALA A 4 -1.47 -13.46 6.50
C ALA A 4 -2.12 -12.45 5.55
N PHE A 5 -3.38 -12.13 5.80
CA PHE A 5 -4.19 -11.22 5.00
C PHE A 5 -4.38 -9.90 5.75
N PHE A 6 -3.90 -8.82 5.19
CA PHE A 6 -3.97 -7.51 5.82
C PHE A 6 -4.90 -6.58 5.05
N ASP A 7 -5.90 -6.02 5.72
CA ASP A 7 -6.55 -4.82 5.20
C ASP A 7 -5.55 -3.66 5.17
N LEU A 8 -5.83 -2.65 4.36
CA LEU A 8 -4.90 -1.55 4.13
C LEU A 8 -5.18 -0.33 4.99
N ASP A 9 -6.37 0.28 4.79
CA ASP A 9 -6.71 1.60 5.32
C ASP A 9 -6.96 1.51 6.83
N LYS A 10 -6.19 2.21 7.67
CA LYS A 10 -6.17 2.18 9.14
C LYS A 10 -5.72 0.86 9.78
N THR A 11 -5.28 -0.10 8.97
CA THR A 11 -4.68 -1.37 9.41
C THR A 11 -3.18 -1.38 9.12
N VAL A 12 -2.76 -1.26 7.86
CA VAL A 12 -1.35 -1.13 7.48
C VAL A 12 -0.91 0.34 7.45
N ILE A 13 -1.80 1.23 7.01
CA ILE A 13 -1.56 2.68 6.97
C ILE A 13 -2.56 3.44 7.83
N ALA A 14 -2.10 4.51 8.50
CA ALA A 14 -2.89 5.27 9.48
C ALA A 14 -4.05 6.09 8.89
N LYS A 15 -4.19 6.16 7.57
CA LYS A 15 -5.18 6.99 6.88
C LYS A 15 -5.77 6.26 5.67
N SER A 16 -6.87 6.80 5.13
CA SER A 16 -7.38 6.31 3.85
C SER A 16 -6.39 6.59 2.73
N SER A 17 -6.01 5.54 2.01
CA SER A 17 -5.12 5.57 0.86
C SER A 17 -5.67 6.46 -0.25
N VAL A 18 -6.94 6.32 -0.61
CA VAL A 18 -7.60 7.13 -1.65
C VAL A 18 -7.55 8.62 -1.32
N LEU A 19 -7.80 9.01 -0.06
CA LEU A 19 -7.75 10.42 0.36
C LEU A 19 -6.33 10.97 0.37
N ALA A 20 -5.34 10.14 0.67
CA ALA A 20 -3.93 10.53 0.66
C ALA A 20 -3.51 11.04 -0.74
N PHE A 21 -4.00 10.41 -1.80
CA PHE A 21 -3.71 10.80 -3.19
C PHE A 21 -4.59 11.93 -3.74
N GLY A 22 -5.57 12.43 -2.99
CA GLY A 22 -6.47 13.49 -3.45
C GLY A 22 -5.75 14.77 -3.90
N ARG A 23 -4.70 15.21 -3.17
CA ARG A 23 -3.91 16.41 -3.53
C ARG A 23 -3.08 16.22 -4.80
N PRO A 24 -2.33 15.11 -5.00
CA PRO A 24 -1.67 14.81 -6.27
C PRO A 24 -2.63 14.82 -7.46
N LEU A 25 -3.73 14.09 -7.38
CA LEU A 25 -4.74 14.02 -8.45
C LEU A 25 -5.34 15.41 -8.77
N TYR A 26 -5.48 16.27 -7.76
CA TYR A 26 -5.89 17.66 -7.99
C TYR A 26 -4.82 18.47 -8.72
N ARG A 27 -3.54 18.33 -8.37
CA ARG A 27 -2.43 19.07 -9.00
C ARG A 27 -2.29 18.72 -10.48
N GLU A 28 -2.53 17.47 -10.83
CA GLU A 28 -2.53 16.96 -12.21
C GLU A 28 -3.87 17.22 -12.95
N GLY A 29 -4.79 17.98 -12.34
CA GLY A 29 -6.03 18.41 -12.98
C GLY A 29 -7.13 17.35 -13.07
N LEU A 30 -6.91 16.13 -12.53
CA LEU A 30 -7.89 15.05 -12.54
C LEU A 30 -9.05 15.32 -11.56
N LEU A 31 -8.80 15.99 -10.42
CA LEU A 31 -9.80 16.34 -9.44
C LEU A 31 -10.06 17.85 -9.40
N SER A 32 -11.34 18.24 -9.27
CA SER A 32 -11.70 19.63 -8.99
C SER A 32 -11.57 19.99 -7.50
N ARG A 33 -11.42 21.29 -7.18
CA ARG A 33 -11.43 21.77 -5.78
C ARG A 33 -12.70 21.37 -5.04
N SER A 34 -13.85 21.40 -5.71
CA SER A 34 -15.12 21.02 -5.14
C SER A 34 -15.20 19.53 -4.82
N ALA A 35 -14.59 18.66 -5.64
CA ALA A 35 -14.50 17.23 -5.37
C ALA A 35 -13.63 16.94 -4.15
N LEU A 36 -12.48 17.62 -4.00
CA LEU A 36 -11.62 17.49 -2.82
C LEU A 36 -12.34 17.91 -1.53
N LEU A 37 -13.00 19.06 -1.53
CA LEU A 37 -13.74 19.57 -0.36
C LEU A 37 -14.89 18.64 0.03
N LYS A 38 -15.64 18.10 -0.95
CA LYS A 38 -16.71 17.13 -0.71
C LYS A 38 -16.17 15.83 -0.14
N SER A 39 -15.03 15.34 -0.63
CA SER A 39 -14.39 14.12 -0.12
C SER A 39 -13.93 14.30 1.33
N ALA A 40 -13.29 15.43 1.66
CA ALA A 40 -12.86 15.74 3.01
C ALA A 40 -14.06 15.87 3.98
N TYR A 41 -15.14 16.54 3.55
CA TYR A 41 -16.36 16.67 4.34
C TYR A 41 -17.05 15.33 4.60
N ASN A 42 -17.17 14.47 3.57
CA ASN A 42 -17.75 13.15 3.72
C ASN A 42 -16.92 12.27 4.67
N GLN A 43 -15.59 12.39 4.62
CA GLN A 43 -14.71 11.67 5.54
C GLN A 43 -14.90 12.11 6.99
N ALA A 44 -15.05 13.42 7.24
CA ALA A 44 -15.31 13.93 8.58
C ALA A 44 -16.65 13.39 9.13
N ILE A 45 -17.70 13.35 8.31
CA ILE A 45 -19.00 12.77 8.69
C ILE A 45 -18.89 11.26 8.95
N TYR A 46 -18.12 10.54 8.11
CA TYR A 46 -17.88 9.10 8.28
C TYR A 46 -17.24 8.81 9.65
N GLN A 47 -16.23 9.59 10.04
CA GLN A 47 -15.57 9.45 11.35
C GLN A 47 -16.52 9.70 12.54
N LEU A 48 -17.51 10.58 12.35
CA LEU A 48 -18.44 10.95 13.42
C LEU A 48 -19.65 10.02 13.57
N ARG A 49 -20.11 9.38 12.49
CA ARG A 49 -21.39 8.67 12.43
C ARG A 49 -21.30 7.18 12.12
N GLY A 50 -20.08 6.65 11.88
CA GLY A 50 -19.86 5.25 11.54
C GLY A 50 -20.20 4.88 10.09
N ALA A 51 -19.95 3.61 9.74
CA ALA A 51 -20.16 3.06 8.39
C ALA A 51 -21.65 2.76 8.15
N ASP A 52 -22.27 3.54 7.26
CA ASP A 52 -23.55 3.19 6.64
C ASP A 52 -23.26 2.67 5.24
N GLN A 53 -23.58 1.40 4.98
CA GLN A 53 -23.30 0.71 3.72
C GLN A 53 -23.84 1.50 2.51
N ALA A 54 -25.05 2.03 2.59
CA ALA A 54 -25.66 2.82 1.51
C ALA A 54 -24.89 4.15 1.24
N ARG A 55 -24.21 4.70 2.25
CA ARG A 55 -23.34 5.88 2.05
C ARG A 55 -22.02 5.51 1.40
N MET A 56 -21.44 4.37 1.75
CA MET A 56 -20.22 3.86 1.14
C MET A 56 -20.44 3.56 -0.35
N GLU A 57 -21.54 2.92 -0.68
CA GLU A 57 -21.92 2.64 -2.08
C GLU A 57 -22.09 3.94 -2.88
N ARG A 58 -22.81 4.94 -2.32
CA ARG A 58 -22.95 6.24 -2.98
C ARG A 58 -21.62 7.00 -3.13
N ALA A 59 -20.71 6.86 -2.17
CA ALA A 59 -19.38 7.48 -2.26
C ALA A 59 -18.55 6.81 -3.36
N ARG A 60 -18.57 5.48 -3.43
CA ARG A 60 -17.95 4.68 -4.50
C ARG A 60 -18.48 5.10 -5.88
N ASP A 61 -19.80 5.13 -6.07
CA ASP A 61 -20.42 5.44 -7.35
C ASP A 61 -20.08 6.86 -7.84
N ARG A 62 -20.01 7.81 -6.91
CA ARG A 62 -19.52 9.16 -7.23
C ARG A 62 -18.06 9.17 -7.65
N MET A 63 -17.19 8.41 -6.98
CA MET A 63 -15.79 8.31 -7.37
C MET A 63 -15.64 7.71 -8.77
N LEU A 64 -16.37 6.64 -9.06
CA LEU A 64 -16.37 6.02 -10.38
C LEU A 64 -16.85 7.00 -11.46
N THR A 65 -17.90 7.77 -11.16
CA THR A 65 -18.39 8.82 -12.08
C THR A 65 -17.34 9.90 -12.33
N VAL A 66 -16.61 10.34 -11.30
CA VAL A 66 -15.54 11.34 -11.41
C VAL A 66 -14.34 10.81 -12.19
N ALA A 67 -13.98 9.53 -11.99
CA ALA A 67 -12.84 8.91 -12.63
C ALA A 67 -13.10 8.53 -14.09
N ARG A 68 -14.36 8.51 -14.54
CA ARG A 68 -14.71 8.15 -15.92
C ARG A 68 -13.91 9.00 -16.93
N GLY A 69 -13.27 8.33 -17.89
CA GLY A 69 -12.47 8.94 -18.94
C GLY A 69 -11.03 9.27 -18.53
N TRP A 70 -10.62 9.10 -17.25
CA TRP A 70 -9.22 9.23 -16.88
C TRP A 70 -8.41 8.07 -17.46
N GLU A 71 -7.17 8.33 -17.83
CA GLU A 71 -6.24 7.30 -18.27
C GLU A 71 -5.67 6.54 -17.08
N GLN A 72 -5.82 5.22 -17.07
CA GLN A 72 -5.28 4.36 -16.00
C GLN A 72 -3.78 4.54 -15.83
N ALA A 73 -3.04 4.63 -16.94
CA ALA A 73 -1.59 4.84 -16.94
C ALA A 73 -1.20 6.17 -16.27
N GLN A 74 -1.98 7.25 -16.50
CA GLN A 74 -1.74 8.55 -15.84
C GLN A 74 -1.96 8.44 -14.33
N VAL A 75 -3.05 7.80 -13.89
CA VAL A 75 -3.32 7.59 -12.46
C VAL A 75 -2.22 6.78 -11.79
N SER A 76 -1.81 5.66 -12.41
CA SER A 76 -0.69 4.83 -11.92
C SER A 76 0.63 5.60 -11.87
N GLY A 77 0.91 6.47 -12.85
CA GLY A 77 2.08 7.34 -12.88
C GLY A 77 2.10 8.30 -11.68
N ILE A 78 0.99 9.01 -11.44
CA ILE A 78 0.83 9.94 -10.31
C ILE A 78 1.03 9.21 -8.97
N VAL A 79 0.42 8.03 -8.82
CA VAL A 79 0.58 7.22 -7.61
C VAL A 79 2.05 6.88 -7.40
N ARG A 80 2.72 6.33 -8.39
CA ARG A 80 4.14 5.92 -8.33
C ARG A 80 5.06 7.06 -7.95
N GLU A 81 4.92 8.22 -8.60
CA GLU A 81 5.80 9.39 -8.39
C GLU A 81 5.64 10.03 -7.01
N THR A 82 4.43 9.94 -6.44
CA THR A 82 4.12 10.60 -5.19
C THR A 82 4.07 9.63 -3.99
N PHE A 83 4.14 8.33 -4.25
CA PHE A 83 3.92 7.26 -3.29
C PHE A 83 4.78 7.38 -2.04
N GLU A 84 6.09 7.43 -2.20
CA GLU A 84 7.04 7.46 -1.09
C GLU A 84 6.83 8.67 -0.16
N LYS A 85 6.49 9.84 -0.73
CA LYS A 85 6.23 11.06 0.04
C LYS A 85 4.91 11.04 0.79
N ILE A 86 3.93 10.28 0.31
CA ILE A 86 2.56 10.29 0.81
C ILE A 86 2.29 9.11 1.73
N VAL A 87 2.66 7.91 1.30
CA VAL A 87 2.29 6.67 1.99
C VAL A 87 3.33 6.28 3.02
N ALA A 88 4.61 6.37 2.71
CA ALA A 88 5.66 5.97 3.63
C ALA A 88 5.55 6.61 5.04
N PRO A 89 5.22 7.92 5.19
CA PRO A 89 5.09 8.53 6.51
C PRO A 89 3.88 8.08 7.33
N ILE A 90 2.95 7.37 6.72
CA ILE A 90 1.70 6.96 7.38
C ILE A 90 1.57 5.44 7.55
N ILE A 91 2.59 4.65 7.20
CA ILE A 91 2.63 3.22 7.49
C ILE A 91 2.82 3.03 8.99
N TYR A 92 2.12 2.09 9.59
CA TYR A 92 2.32 1.71 10.98
C TYR A 92 3.57 0.84 11.16
N ALA A 93 4.39 1.13 12.17
CA ALA A 93 5.57 0.33 12.52
C ALA A 93 5.16 -1.08 12.91
N GLU A 94 4.09 -1.19 13.67
CA GLU A 94 3.52 -2.45 14.14
C GLU A 94 3.09 -3.35 12.98
N ALA A 95 2.59 -2.79 11.88
CA ALA A 95 2.26 -3.56 10.68
C ALA A 95 3.52 -4.12 10.02
N LEU A 96 4.63 -3.34 9.98
CA LEU A 96 5.89 -3.81 9.44
C LEU A 96 6.53 -4.89 10.32
N GLU A 97 6.46 -4.75 11.64
CA GLU A 97 6.91 -5.77 12.59
C GLU A 97 6.15 -7.09 12.36
N LEU A 98 4.82 -7.03 12.18
CA LEU A 98 4.03 -8.23 11.85
C LEU A 98 4.38 -8.83 10.50
N PHE A 99 4.69 -8.01 9.50
CA PHE A 99 5.14 -8.52 8.20
C PHE A 99 6.45 -9.30 8.35
N GLU A 100 7.42 -8.77 9.11
CA GLU A 100 8.67 -9.48 9.42
C GLU A 100 8.40 -10.80 10.14
N ASP A 101 7.54 -10.82 11.16
CA ASP A 101 7.16 -12.02 11.91
C ASP A 101 6.52 -13.10 11.01
N HIS A 102 5.65 -12.69 10.08
CA HIS A 102 5.02 -13.62 9.15
C HIS A 102 5.99 -14.15 8.11
N LEU A 103 6.86 -13.29 7.56
CA LEU A 103 7.89 -13.70 6.61
C LEU A 103 8.91 -14.65 7.25
N ASP A 104 9.34 -14.36 8.48
CA ASP A 104 10.26 -15.22 9.23
C ASP A 104 9.63 -16.60 9.54
N ALA A 105 8.30 -16.64 9.71
CA ALA A 105 7.54 -17.89 9.85
C ALA A 105 7.24 -18.59 8.51
N GLY A 106 7.71 -18.07 7.38
CA GLY A 106 7.48 -18.62 6.05
C GLY A 106 6.04 -18.49 5.53
N ARG A 107 5.28 -17.52 6.05
CA ARG A 107 3.90 -17.25 5.63
C ARG A 107 3.87 -16.29 4.46
N LYS A 108 2.99 -16.56 3.50
CA LYS A 108 2.71 -15.66 2.39
C LYS A 108 1.88 -14.47 2.89
N ILE A 109 2.21 -13.25 2.45
CA ILE A 109 1.50 -12.04 2.84
C ILE A 109 0.65 -11.53 1.69
N PHE A 110 -0.60 -11.16 2.01
CA PHE A 110 -1.55 -10.53 1.10
C PHE A 110 -2.02 -9.19 1.62
N LEU A 111 -2.00 -8.15 0.77
CA LEU A 111 -2.77 -6.94 1.02
C LEU A 111 -4.17 -7.09 0.43
N VAL A 112 -5.21 -6.85 1.23
CA VAL A 112 -6.61 -7.03 0.83
C VAL A 112 -7.38 -5.73 1.07
N SER A 113 -7.67 -4.96 0.01
CA SER A 113 -8.23 -3.61 0.18
C SER A 113 -9.34 -3.28 -0.82
N SER A 114 -10.33 -2.52 -0.36
CA SER A 114 -11.34 -1.91 -1.24
C SER A 114 -10.80 -0.75 -2.07
N SER A 115 -9.58 -0.30 -1.81
CA SER A 115 -8.91 0.74 -2.57
C SER A 115 -8.53 0.28 -3.99
N PRO A 116 -8.34 1.22 -4.94
CA PRO A 116 -7.97 0.89 -6.32
C PRO A 116 -6.66 0.12 -6.41
N ILE A 117 -6.61 -0.84 -7.34
CA ILE A 117 -5.42 -1.67 -7.59
C ILE A 117 -4.18 -0.84 -7.89
N GLU A 118 -4.32 0.32 -8.53
CA GLU A 118 -3.24 1.24 -8.86
C GLU A 118 -2.51 1.77 -7.61
N ILE A 119 -3.20 1.85 -6.47
CA ILE A 119 -2.61 2.24 -5.19
C ILE A 119 -2.06 1.01 -4.47
N VAL A 120 -2.88 -0.04 -4.37
CA VAL A 120 -2.56 -1.22 -3.54
C VAL A 120 -1.39 -2.01 -4.10
N SER A 121 -1.29 -2.15 -5.45
CA SER A 121 -0.17 -2.84 -6.08
C SER A 121 1.17 -2.14 -5.84
N HIS A 122 1.20 -0.79 -5.91
CA HIS A 122 2.42 -0.05 -5.61
C HIS A 122 2.83 -0.15 -4.13
N LEU A 123 1.85 -0.24 -3.22
CA LEU A 123 2.16 -0.49 -1.82
C LEU A 123 2.68 -1.90 -1.59
N ALA A 124 2.07 -2.90 -2.22
CA ALA A 124 2.53 -4.28 -2.14
C ALA A 124 3.98 -4.42 -2.62
N GLU A 125 4.31 -3.83 -3.78
CA GLU A 125 5.66 -3.78 -4.32
C GLU A 125 6.63 -3.06 -3.36
N TYR A 126 6.23 -1.89 -2.82
CA TYR A 126 7.05 -1.12 -1.88
C TYR A 126 7.35 -1.87 -0.59
N LEU A 127 6.40 -2.63 -0.07
CA LEU A 127 6.52 -3.41 1.16
C LEU A 127 7.12 -4.80 0.94
N GLY A 128 7.32 -5.23 -0.31
CA GLY A 128 7.77 -6.59 -0.63
C GLY A 128 6.74 -7.66 -0.28
N VAL A 129 5.45 -7.31 -0.38
CA VAL A 129 4.33 -8.22 -0.14
C VAL A 129 4.08 -9.09 -1.37
N ASP A 130 3.78 -10.37 -1.15
CA ASP A 130 3.70 -11.37 -2.23
C ASP A 130 2.55 -11.10 -3.22
N GLU A 131 1.37 -10.76 -2.73
CA GLU A 131 0.18 -10.52 -3.55
C GLU A 131 -0.74 -9.45 -2.97
N CYS A 132 -1.60 -8.89 -3.83
CA CYS A 132 -2.67 -8.02 -3.38
C CYS A 132 -4.01 -8.36 -4.03
N ILE A 133 -5.08 -8.25 -3.23
CA ILE A 133 -6.48 -8.33 -3.62
C ILE A 133 -7.07 -6.93 -3.46
N ALA A 134 -7.35 -6.26 -4.58
CA ALA A 134 -7.77 -4.85 -4.59
C ALA A 134 -8.92 -4.62 -5.57
N SER A 135 -9.64 -3.52 -5.40
CA SER A 135 -10.71 -3.17 -6.33
C SER A 135 -10.15 -2.80 -7.70
N ARG A 136 -10.78 -3.29 -8.75
CA ARG A 136 -10.41 -3.01 -10.14
C ARG A 136 -11.53 -2.30 -10.85
N SER A 137 -11.21 -1.14 -11.41
CA SER A 137 -12.09 -0.42 -12.33
C SER A 137 -11.97 -1.00 -13.73
N ARG A 138 -13.09 -1.04 -14.45
CA ARG A 138 -13.09 -1.44 -15.86
C ARG A 138 -12.45 -0.32 -16.70
N VAL A 139 -11.59 -0.71 -17.62
CA VAL A 139 -10.98 0.17 -18.63
C VAL A 139 -11.48 -0.22 -20.02
N ASP A 140 -11.58 0.76 -20.88
CA ASP A 140 -11.90 0.57 -22.31
C ASP A 140 -10.63 0.22 -23.13
N ALA A 141 -10.82 0.07 -24.45
CA ALA A 141 -9.74 -0.27 -25.37
C ALA A 141 -8.62 0.80 -25.46
N ASP A 142 -8.94 2.04 -25.06
CA ASP A 142 -7.99 3.17 -25.05
C ASP A 142 -7.31 3.32 -23.69
N GLY A 143 -7.55 2.39 -22.74
CA GLY A 143 -6.96 2.41 -21.40
C GLY A 143 -7.59 3.45 -20.47
N ARG A 144 -8.85 3.88 -20.74
CA ARG A 144 -9.58 4.85 -19.93
C ARG A 144 -10.61 4.17 -19.06
N TYR A 145 -10.80 4.67 -17.84
CA TYR A 145 -11.83 4.17 -16.95
C TYR A 145 -13.23 4.41 -17.52
N THR A 146 -14.04 3.34 -17.56
CA THR A 146 -15.43 3.40 -18.02
C THR A 146 -16.39 4.00 -16.99
N GLY A 147 -15.97 4.10 -15.73
CA GLY A 147 -16.80 4.47 -14.59
C GLY A 147 -17.55 3.26 -13.98
N GLU A 148 -17.15 2.04 -14.34
CA GLU A 148 -17.67 0.79 -13.78
C GLU A 148 -16.58 0.03 -13.06
N LEU A 149 -16.97 -0.87 -12.14
CA LEU A 149 -16.06 -1.83 -11.51
C LEU A 149 -16.05 -3.16 -12.26
N GLU A 150 -14.86 -3.71 -12.44
CA GLU A 150 -14.67 -5.10 -12.81
C GLU A 150 -14.76 -5.99 -11.57
N PHE A 151 -14.13 -5.55 -10.47
CA PHE A 151 -14.12 -6.24 -9.19
C PHE A 151 -14.13 -5.23 -8.03
N TYR A 152 -14.96 -5.49 -7.01
CA TYR A 152 -15.02 -4.67 -5.81
C TYR A 152 -14.61 -5.49 -4.58
N ALA A 153 -13.40 -5.28 -4.08
CA ALA A 153 -12.83 -5.95 -2.92
C ALA A 153 -13.39 -5.38 -1.60
N TYR A 154 -14.69 -5.62 -1.34
CA TYR A 154 -15.39 -5.08 -0.18
C TYR A 154 -16.30 -6.13 0.47
N GLY A 155 -16.30 -6.18 1.80
CA GLY A 155 -17.18 -7.05 2.57
C GLY A 155 -17.04 -8.54 2.18
N PRO A 156 -18.14 -9.25 1.86
CA PRO A 156 -18.10 -10.66 1.47
C PRO A 156 -17.22 -10.97 0.26
N HIS A 157 -17.03 -10.01 -0.65
CA HIS A 157 -16.19 -10.20 -1.84
C HIS A 157 -14.69 -10.31 -1.48
N LYS A 158 -14.22 -9.64 -0.41
CA LYS A 158 -12.87 -9.88 0.12
C LYS A 158 -12.72 -11.34 0.55
N ALA A 159 -13.66 -11.84 1.35
CA ALA A 159 -13.63 -13.22 1.82
C ALA A 159 -13.68 -14.25 0.68
N ALA A 160 -14.49 -13.99 -0.35
CA ALA A 160 -14.54 -14.84 -1.54
C ALA A 160 -13.20 -14.86 -2.27
N ALA A 161 -12.62 -13.71 -2.56
CA ALA A 161 -11.32 -13.61 -3.23
C ALA A 161 -10.17 -14.23 -2.42
N ILE A 162 -10.22 -14.18 -1.09
CA ILE A 162 -9.26 -14.87 -0.23
C ILE A 162 -9.42 -16.39 -0.34
N ARG A 163 -10.66 -16.92 -0.38
CA ARG A 163 -10.88 -18.36 -0.60
C ARG A 163 -10.35 -18.82 -1.96
N ASP A 164 -10.61 -18.04 -3.02
CA ASP A 164 -10.11 -18.34 -4.37
C ASP A 164 -8.57 -18.36 -4.38
N ALA A 165 -7.92 -17.39 -3.72
CA ALA A 165 -6.46 -17.37 -3.57
C ALA A 165 -5.95 -18.55 -2.73
N ALA A 166 -6.66 -18.90 -1.65
CA ALA A 166 -6.28 -20.01 -0.79
C ALA A 166 -6.39 -21.38 -1.52
N GLU A 167 -7.43 -21.56 -2.31
CA GLU A 167 -7.60 -22.76 -3.13
C GLU A 167 -6.50 -22.86 -4.21
N ARG A 168 -6.23 -21.77 -4.93
CA ARG A 168 -5.20 -21.68 -5.96
C ARG A 168 -3.81 -22.03 -5.43
N ASP A 169 -3.46 -21.52 -4.23
CA ASP A 169 -2.11 -21.58 -3.66
C ASP A 169 -1.96 -22.68 -2.61
N GLY A 170 -3.02 -23.43 -2.29
CA GLY A 170 -2.99 -24.47 -1.25
C GLY A 170 -2.78 -23.91 0.15
N ILE A 171 -3.43 -22.76 0.46
CA ILE A 171 -3.35 -22.08 1.76
C ILE A 171 -4.37 -22.68 2.73
N ASP A 172 -3.91 -23.05 3.93
CA ASP A 172 -4.76 -23.49 5.04
C ASP A 172 -5.28 -22.26 5.80
N LEU A 173 -6.52 -21.87 5.51
CA LEU A 173 -7.16 -20.72 6.16
C LEU A 173 -7.35 -20.93 7.67
N ALA A 174 -7.54 -22.16 8.14
CA ALA A 174 -7.69 -22.43 9.56
C ALA A 174 -6.41 -22.17 10.36
N ARG A 175 -5.26 -22.10 9.70
CA ARG A 175 -3.96 -21.77 10.29
C ARG A 175 -3.44 -20.40 9.88
N SER A 176 -4.23 -19.66 9.09
CA SER A 176 -3.87 -18.35 8.55
C SER A 176 -4.40 -17.22 9.40
N TYR A 177 -3.89 -16.02 9.14
CA TYR A 177 -4.15 -14.79 9.89
C TYR A 177 -4.88 -13.77 9.03
N ALA A 178 -5.75 -12.96 9.64
CA ALA A 178 -6.34 -11.79 8.99
C ALA A 178 -6.40 -10.60 9.94
N TYR A 179 -6.14 -9.41 9.41
CA TYR A 179 -6.03 -8.15 10.15
C TYR A 179 -6.92 -7.09 9.52
N SER A 180 -7.80 -6.43 10.30
CA SER A 180 -8.65 -5.32 9.82
C SER A 180 -9.13 -4.42 10.95
N ASP A 181 -9.47 -3.16 10.60
CA ASP A 181 -10.04 -2.14 11.48
C ASP A 181 -11.57 -2.05 11.43
N SER A 182 -12.22 -2.66 10.44
CA SER A 182 -13.61 -2.39 10.12
C SER A 182 -14.55 -3.60 10.23
N ILE A 183 -15.75 -3.37 10.74
CA ILE A 183 -16.82 -4.39 10.78
C ILE A 183 -17.19 -4.91 9.37
N THR A 184 -16.97 -4.12 8.32
CA THR A 184 -17.24 -4.55 6.95
C THR A 184 -16.37 -5.71 6.51
N ASP A 185 -15.23 -5.92 7.18
CA ASP A 185 -14.29 -7.00 6.94
C ASP A 185 -14.50 -8.21 7.86
N ALA A 186 -15.56 -8.21 8.69
CA ALA A 186 -15.92 -9.37 9.49
C ALA A 186 -15.96 -10.68 8.67
N PRO A 187 -16.51 -10.72 7.44
CA PRO A 187 -16.47 -11.92 6.61
C PRO A 187 -15.05 -12.41 6.28
N MET A 188 -14.07 -11.50 6.13
CA MET A 188 -12.67 -11.83 5.91
C MET A 188 -12.03 -12.40 7.19
N LEU A 189 -12.34 -11.82 8.36
CA LEU A 189 -11.84 -12.25 9.65
C LEU A 189 -12.42 -13.61 10.07
N GLU A 190 -13.68 -13.88 9.72
CA GLU A 190 -14.38 -15.14 10.10
C GLU A 190 -13.89 -16.39 9.34
N ILE A 191 -13.19 -16.25 8.22
CA ILE A 191 -12.74 -17.39 7.41
C ILE A 191 -11.35 -17.90 7.79
N VAL A 192 -10.64 -17.21 8.68
CA VAL A 192 -9.28 -17.59 9.10
C VAL A 192 -9.27 -18.10 10.54
N GLY A 193 -8.23 -18.87 10.88
CA GLY A 193 -8.09 -19.40 12.25
C GLY A 193 -7.57 -18.37 13.26
N HIS A 194 -6.90 -17.30 12.79
CA HIS A 194 -6.30 -16.26 13.64
C HIS A 194 -6.76 -14.86 13.20
N PRO A 195 -8.03 -14.48 13.48
CA PRO A 195 -8.53 -13.14 13.22
C PRO A 195 -7.99 -12.14 14.25
N VAL A 196 -7.56 -10.97 13.78
CA VAL A 196 -7.03 -9.88 14.62
C VAL A 196 -7.71 -8.57 14.23
N ALA A 197 -8.37 -7.93 15.21
CA ALA A 197 -8.97 -6.61 15.04
C ALA A 197 -7.94 -5.53 15.39
N VAL A 198 -7.53 -4.72 14.39
CA VAL A 198 -6.53 -3.66 14.53
C VAL A 198 -7.24 -2.31 14.59
N ASN A 199 -7.01 -1.52 15.64
CA ASN A 199 -7.66 -0.20 15.79
C ASN A 199 -9.17 -0.24 15.46
N PRO A 200 -9.94 -1.25 15.93
CA PRO A 200 -11.23 -1.59 15.39
C PRO A 200 -12.26 -0.47 15.58
N ASP A 201 -13.12 -0.32 14.59
CA ASP A 201 -14.33 0.46 14.76
C ASP A 201 -15.21 -0.11 15.88
N ARG A 202 -16.20 0.68 16.32
CA ARG A 202 -17.04 0.32 17.48
C ARG A 202 -17.76 -1.03 17.32
N GLU A 203 -18.20 -1.33 16.09
CA GLU A 203 -18.95 -2.54 15.79
C GLU A 203 -18.03 -3.76 15.73
N LEU A 204 -16.87 -3.63 15.06
CA LEU A 204 -15.86 -4.68 15.05
C LEU A 204 -15.28 -4.94 16.43
N ALA A 205 -15.03 -3.91 17.24
CA ALA A 205 -14.57 -4.08 18.62
C ALA A 205 -15.58 -4.87 19.50
N ARG A 206 -16.88 -4.67 19.26
CA ARG A 206 -17.92 -5.46 19.93
C ARG A 206 -17.91 -6.90 19.45
N LEU A 207 -17.86 -7.14 18.16
CA LEU A 207 -17.82 -8.48 17.58
C LEU A 207 -16.57 -9.24 18.03
N ALA A 208 -15.39 -8.61 17.99
CA ALA A 208 -14.13 -9.19 18.41
C ALA A 208 -14.18 -9.68 19.88
N ARG A 209 -14.73 -8.86 20.79
CA ARG A 209 -14.92 -9.29 22.17
C ARG A 209 -15.90 -10.45 22.32
N GLN A 210 -16.99 -10.47 21.55
CA GLN A 210 -17.98 -11.58 21.56
C GLN A 210 -17.41 -12.89 21.03
N ARG A 211 -16.46 -12.81 20.09
CA ARG A 211 -15.82 -13.95 19.43
C ARG A 211 -14.45 -14.31 20.03
N GLU A 212 -14.03 -13.57 21.07
CA GLU A 212 -12.72 -13.73 21.71
C GLU A 212 -11.55 -13.55 20.72
N TRP A 213 -11.73 -12.70 19.70
CA TRP A 213 -10.69 -12.34 18.75
C TRP A 213 -9.66 -11.42 19.39
N GLU A 214 -8.42 -11.54 18.97
CA GLU A 214 -7.35 -10.64 19.38
C GLU A 214 -7.65 -9.20 18.94
N ILE A 215 -7.42 -8.23 19.83
CA ILE A 215 -7.52 -6.79 19.53
C ILE A 215 -6.14 -6.19 19.73
N ARG A 216 -5.65 -5.47 18.72
CA ARG A 216 -4.38 -4.74 18.75
C ARG A 216 -4.58 -3.26 18.48
N ASP A 217 -3.86 -2.42 19.19
CA ASP A 217 -3.80 -0.98 18.94
C ASP A 217 -2.47 -0.64 18.29
N PHE A 218 -2.53 -0.02 17.08
CA PHE A 218 -1.38 0.51 16.37
C PHE A 218 -1.39 2.03 16.52
N ASP A 219 -0.32 2.61 16.99
CA ASP A 219 -0.22 4.04 17.25
C ASP A 219 1.07 4.70 16.72
N ARG A 220 2.03 3.91 16.21
CA ARG A 220 3.35 4.37 15.76
C ARG A 220 3.46 4.48 14.23
N PRO A 221 3.00 5.56 13.58
CA PRO A 221 3.29 5.75 12.17
C PRO A 221 4.80 5.96 11.98
N VAL A 222 5.39 5.17 11.09
CA VAL A 222 6.84 5.17 10.87
C VAL A 222 7.30 6.45 10.18
N ARG A 223 8.23 7.16 10.79
CA ARG A 223 9.17 7.98 10.02
C ARG A 223 10.22 7.03 9.43
N LEU A 224 9.98 6.50 8.24
CA LEU A 224 10.88 5.57 7.58
C LEU A 224 12.26 6.21 7.38
N ARG A 225 13.19 5.98 8.30
CA ARG A 225 14.61 5.93 8.03
C ARG A 225 14.91 4.51 7.54
N ARG A 226 14.72 4.31 6.23
CA ARG A 226 15.35 3.27 5.41
C ARG A 226 15.71 1.97 6.15
N ARG A 227 14.79 0.98 6.17
CA ARG A 227 15.09 -0.45 6.28
C ARG A 227 14.11 -1.25 5.44
N VAL A 228 14.10 -1.02 4.12
CA VAL A 228 13.60 -2.04 3.21
C VAL A 228 14.78 -2.99 2.98
N ARG A 229 14.72 -4.18 3.57
CA ARG A 229 15.56 -5.29 3.13
C ARG A 229 15.09 -5.64 1.72
N THR A 230 15.87 -5.28 0.72
CA THR A 230 15.73 -5.89 -0.60
C THR A 230 15.91 -7.41 -0.42
N PRO A 231 15.00 -8.24 -0.91
CA PRO A 231 15.21 -9.70 -0.90
C PRO A 231 16.56 -9.99 -1.53
N ALA A 232 17.36 -10.83 -0.87
CA ALA A 232 18.64 -11.24 -1.39
C ALA A 232 18.40 -11.90 -2.76
N PRO A 233 19.13 -11.50 -3.82
CA PRO A 233 19.01 -12.18 -5.10
C PRO A 233 19.38 -13.65 -4.88
N ALA A 234 18.51 -14.55 -5.37
CA ALA A 234 18.77 -15.97 -5.36
C ALA A 234 20.19 -16.23 -5.92
N PRO A 235 20.94 -17.22 -5.37
CA PRO A 235 22.28 -17.50 -5.84
C PRO A 235 22.23 -18.03 -7.28
N THR A 236 22.37 -17.15 -8.25
CA THR A 236 22.72 -17.53 -9.61
C THR A 236 24.19 -17.92 -9.59
N ALA A 237 24.45 -19.21 -9.80
CA ALA A 237 25.79 -19.75 -9.97
C ALA A 237 26.57 -18.96 -11.03
N ALA A 238 27.72 -18.49 -10.62
CA ALA A 238 28.91 -18.17 -11.38
C ALA A 238 28.75 -17.76 -12.86
N VAL A 239 28.77 -16.44 -13.13
CA VAL A 239 29.56 -15.88 -14.22
C VAL A 239 30.45 -14.79 -13.62
N GLY A 240 31.69 -15.16 -13.41
CA GLY A 240 32.69 -14.32 -12.79
C GLY A 240 33.22 -13.24 -13.73
N GLY A 241 33.51 -12.08 -13.16
CA GLY A 241 34.78 -11.42 -13.44
C GLY A 241 34.86 -10.46 -14.62
N VAL A 242 34.01 -9.41 -14.75
CA VAL A 242 34.39 -8.25 -15.59
C VAL A 242 33.94 -6.87 -15.06
N LEU A 243 33.10 -6.77 -14.06
CA LEU A 243 32.59 -5.47 -13.60
C LEU A 243 33.35 -4.81 -12.44
N ALA A 244 34.35 -5.45 -11.86
CA ALA A 244 35.18 -4.86 -10.80
C ALA A 244 36.26 -3.88 -11.32
N ALA A 245 36.61 -3.90 -12.61
CA ALA A 245 37.67 -3.08 -13.17
C ALA A 245 37.23 -1.65 -13.58
N VAL A 246 35.93 -1.41 -13.81
CA VAL A 246 35.44 -0.09 -14.29
C VAL A 246 35.21 0.89 -13.13
N GLY A 247 34.86 0.41 -11.93
CA GLY A 247 34.59 1.27 -10.77
C GLY A 247 35.84 1.93 -10.18
N LEU A 248 36.98 1.29 -10.25
CA LEU A 248 38.25 1.82 -9.73
C LEU A 248 38.93 2.82 -10.68
N GLY A 249 38.70 2.72 -12.00
CA GLY A 249 39.25 3.65 -12.98
C GLY A 249 38.63 5.06 -12.90
N VAL A 250 37.32 5.18 -12.62
CA VAL A 250 36.64 6.48 -12.54
C VAL A 250 36.98 7.22 -11.22
N ALA A 251 37.17 6.52 -10.14
CA ALA A 251 37.57 7.11 -8.85
C ALA A 251 39.02 7.62 -8.89
N GLY A 252 39.93 6.87 -9.50
CA GLY A 252 41.34 7.26 -9.70
C GLY A 252 41.49 8.46 -10.63
N TYR A 253 40.72 8.52 -11.71
CA TYR A 253 40.76 9.63 -12.68
C TYR A 253 40.26 10.96 -12.06
N ARG A 254 39.20 10.91 -11.24
CA ARG A 254 38.70 12.11 -10.54
C ARG A 254 39.64 12.60 -9.43
N TRP A 255 40.37 11.68 -8.77
CA TRP A 255 41.34 12.03 -7.78
C TRP A 255 42.60 12.70 -8.40
N ALA A 256 43.07 12.20 -9.56
CA ALA A 256 44.22 12.79 -10.28
C ALA A 256 43.92 14.19 -10.84
N GLN A 257 42.70 14.45 -11.31
CA GLN A 257 42.32 15.80 -11.78
C GLN A 257 42.23 16.86 -10.66
N LYS A 258 41.93 16.46 -9.42
CA LYS A 258 41.92 17.39 -8.29
C LYS A 258 43.30 17.85 -7.85
N ARG A 259 44.36 17.14 -8.22
CA ARG A 259 45.76 17.52 -7.86
C ARG A 259 46.48 18.46 -8.84
N GLN A 260 45.90 18.72 -9.99
CA GLN A 260 46.52 19.56 -11.06
C GLN A 260 46.01 20.99 -11.10
N LYS A 261 45.43 21.55 -10.05
CA LYS A 261 45.17 23.01 -10.00
C LYS A 261 46.39 23.74 -9.51
N PRO A 262 47.05 24.63 -10.32
CA PRO A 262 48.17 25.37 -9.87
C PRO A 262 47.78 26.41 -8.80
N ARG A 263 48.62 26.50 -7.75
CA ARG A 263 48.54 27.57 -6.75
C ARG A 263 48.99 28.88 -7.42
N LEU A 264 48.07 29.81 -7.62
CA LEU A 264 48.39 31.18 -7.96
C LEU A 264 48.97 31.85 -6.69
N ALA A 265 50.25 32.17 -6.78
CA ALA A 265 50.95 32.94 -5.78
C ALA A 265 50.52 34.42 -5.90
N PHE A 266 49.94 34.97 -4.87
CA PHE A 266 49.82 36.43 -4.71
C PHE A 266 51.15 36.99 -4.20
N GLY A 267 51.86 37.68 -5.06
CA GLY A 267 53.03 38.50 -4.68
C GLY A 267 52.54 39.86 -4.18
N HIS A 268 52.95 40.19 -2.98
CA HIS A 268 52.94 41.57 -2.44
C HIS A 268 54.01 42.40 -3.15
N ARG A 269 53.63 43.58 -3.60
CA ARG A 269 54.54 44.75 -3.70
C ARG A 269 53.72 46.04 -3.58
N GLY A 270 54.25 46.91 -2.69
CA GLY A 270 54.28 48.34 -2.74
C GLY A 270 53.18 49.04 -1.95
#